data_9fd0d6b12374234c31e5e7dc0d20b449
#
_entry.id   9fd0d6b12374234c31e5e7dc0d20b449
#
_cell.length_a   1.000
_cell.length_b   1.000
_cell.length_c   1.000
_cell.angle_alpha   90.00
_cell.angle_beta   90.00
_cell.angle_gamma   90.00
#
_symmetry.space_group_name_H-M   'P 1'
#
loop_
_entity.id
_entity.type
_entity.pdbx_description
1 polymer ?
#
loop_
_entity_poly.entity_id
_entity_poly.type
_entity_poly.pdbx_seq_one_letter_code
_entity_poly.pdbx_strand_id
1 'polypeptide(L)'
;MKKRGLWFLIGISIVLLGGIIGWLFWPPDPTKLVTHGLERSNAATSFRYSLTQHQWVEGKDRELTQILGEKDGGNTHISGQLVGTEVEMIVAGEGFYLKDPIAKRWVRYPSVPATQEVFLAELNPVSSLQFKELGEVMLKGEEKLNGQRVWVIQFQPSVQNQIMEEFWTDFHYTVYISKKDQTIRRATIQSKNKVKNEPMTMILDFSDWGQKITVQPPNL
;
A
#
# COMPACT_ATOMS: atom_id res chain seq x y z
N MET A 1 -8.40 62.91 18.72
CA MET A 1 -9.24 61.73 18.34
C MET A 1 -8.63 60.75 17.30
N LYS A 2 -7.48 61.03 16.68
CA LYS A 2 -6.89 60.17 15.61
C LYS A 2 -6.11 58.92 16.09
N LYS A 3 -5.62 58.84 17.32
CA LYS A 3 -4.80 57.74 17.81
C LYS A 3 -5.60 56.46 18.20
N ARG A 4 -6.86 56.59 18.59
CA ARG A 4 -7.71 55.42 18.96
C ARG A 4 -8.07 54.54 17.78
N GLY A 5 -8.28 55.10 16.57
CA GLY A 5 -8.57 54.34 15.36
C GLY A 5 -7.39 53.51 14.86
N LEU A 6 -6.15 54.00 15.05
CA LEU A 6 -4.94 53.27 14.62
C LEU A 6 -4.73 51.99 15.43
N TRP A 7 -4.95 52.04 16.74
CA TRP A 7 -4.83 50.85 17.61
C TRP A 7 -5.89 49.81 17.32
N PHE A 8 -7.10 50.24 16.92
CA PHE A 8 -8.18 49.34 16.52
C PHE A 8 -7.87 48.56 15.20
N LEU A 9 -7.27 49.27 14.22
CA LEU A 9 -6.83 48.67 12.96
C LEU A 9 -5.67 47.70 13.14
N ILE A 10 -4.72 48.00 14.01
CA ILE A 10 -3.60 47.10 14.34
C ILE A 10 -4.11 45.83 15.05
N GLY A 11 -5.06 45.96 15.98
CA GLY A 11 -5.68 44.82 16.67
C GLY A 11 -6.39 43.88 15.70
N ILE A 12 -7.17 44.39 14.75
CA ILE A 12 -7.86 43.59 13.73
C ILE A 12 -6.86 42.90 12.82
N SER A 13 -5.76 43.54 12.41
CA SER A 13 -4.73 42.97 11.57
C SER A 13 -4.01 41.76 12.25
N ILE A 14 -3.76 41.85 13.57
CA ILE A 14 -3.12 40.81 14.34
C ILE A 14 -4.06 39.59 14.48
N VAL A 15 -5.36 39.81 14.70
CA VAL A 15 -6.36 38.74 14.79
C VAL A 15 -6.55 38.03 13.43
N LEU A 16 -6.58 38.78 12.32
CA LEU A 16 -6.66 38.22 10.98
C LEU A 16 -5.40 37.44 10.61
N LEU A 17 -4.21 37.96 10.92
CA LEU A 17 -2.95 37.27 10.73
C LEU A 17 -2.86 36.00 11.59
N GLY A 18 -3.27 36.06 12.85
CA GLY A 18 -3.34 34.87 13.74
C GLY A 18 -4.32 33.83 13.26
N GLY A 19 -5.47 34.21 12.71
CA GLY A 19 -6.45 33.33 12.11
C GLY A 19 -5.93 32.62 10.85
N ILE A 20 -5.26 33.37 9.96
CA ILE A 20 -4.66 32.82 8.73
C ILE A 20 -3.52 31.87 9.07
N ILE A 21 -2.66 32.22 10.03
CA ILE A 21 -1.57 31.36 10.49
C ILE A 21 -2.13 30.11 11.15
N GLY A 22 -3.14 30.20 12.01
CA GLY A 22 -3.81 29.04 12.63
C GLY A 22 -4.41 28.09 11.60
N TRP A 23 -5.01 28.61 10.53
CA TRP A 23 -5.60 27.83 9.47
C TRP A 23 -4.54 27.11 8.59
N LEU A 24 -3.38 27.74 8.36
CA LEU A 24 -2.27 27.13 7.63
C LEU A 24 -1.60 25.96 8.39
N PHE A 25 -1.72 25.94 9.72
CA PHE A 25 -1.15 24.90 10.57
C PHE A 25 -2.16 23.86 11.05
N TRP A 26 -3.42 23.92 10.55
CA TRP A 26 -4.41 22.88 10.89
C TRP A 26 -3.97 21.54 10.29
N PRO A 27 -3.85 20.48 11.11
CA PRO A 27 -3.48 19.17 10.57
C PRO A 27 -4.53 18.71 9.55
N PRO A 28 -4.11 18.07 8.45
CA PRO A 28 -5.06 17.57 7.46
C PRO A 28 -5.93 16.49 8.09
N ASP A 29 -7.16 16.37 7.59
CA ASP A 29 -8.08 15.30 7.95
C ASP A 29 -7.49 13.94 7.54
N PRO A 30 -7.15 13.04 8.50
CA PRO A 30 -6.47 11.79 8.18
C PRO A 30 -7.36 10.83 7.38
N THR A 31 -8.68 10.86 7.57
CA THR A 31 -9.61 10.04 6.80
C THR A 31 -9.60 10.43 5.33
N LYS A 32 -9.60 11.74 5.03
CA LYS A 32 -9.48 12.23 3.65
C LYS A 32 -8.14 11.87 3.03
N LEU A 33 -7.06 11.93 3.78
CA LEU A 33 -5.73 11.54 3.27
C LEU A 33 -5.71 10.07 2.87
N VAL A 34 -6.25 9.17 3.70
CA VAL A 34 -6.33 7.74 3.39
C VAL A 34 -7.22 7.51 2.17
N THR A 35 -8.42 8.09 2.15
CA THR A 35 -9.37 7.91 1.03
C THR A 35 -8.75 8.38 -0.30
N HIS A 36 -8.17 9.57 -0.34
CA HIS A 36 -7.50 10.08 -1.55
C HIS A 36 -6.27 9.23 -1.93
N GLY A 37 -5.50 8.77 -0.94
CA GLY A 37 -4.38 7.86 -1.20
C GLY A 37 -4.82 6.56 -1.85
N LEU A 38 -5.90 5.97 -1.38
CA LEU A 38 -6.51 4.75 -1.94
C LEU A 38 -7.06 5.01 -3.35
N GLU A 39 -7.81 6.10 -3.55
CA GLU A 39 -8.36 6.48 -4.86
C GLU A 39 -7.25 6.65 -5.90
N ARG A 40 -6.17 7.37 -5.57
CA ARG A 40 -5.03 7.57 -6.46
C ARG A 40 -4.27 6.28 -6.76
N SER A 41 -4.11 5.42 -5.76
CA SER A 41 -3.46 4.12 -5.91
C SER A 41 -4.29 3.18 -6.78
N ASN A 42 -5.61 3.18 -6.62
CA ASN A 42 -6.52 2.38 -7.45
C ASN A 42 -6.64 2.89 -8.90
N ALA A 43 -6.53 4.21 -9.10
CA ALA A 43 -6.56 4.82 -10.43
C ALA A 43 -5.25 4.65 -11.22
N ALA A 44 -4.15 4.30 -10.56
CA ALA A 44 -2.87 4.13 -11.22
C ALA A 44 -2.84 2.87 -12.07
N THR A 45 -2.49 3.03 -13.34
CA THR A 45 -2.37 1.93 -14.30
C THR A 45 -1.01 1.25 -14.25
N SER A 46 0.00 1.93 -13.70
CA SER A 46 1.36 1.40 -13.61
C SER A 46 2.03 1.75 -12.27
N PHE A 47 2.73 0.81 -11.72
CA PHE A 47 3.54 0.96 -10.49
C PHE A 47 4.44 -0.24 -10.27
N ARG A 48 5.46 -0.06 -9.41
CA ARG A 48 6.26 -1.13 -8.84
C ARG A 48 5.92 -1.31 -7.38
N TYR A 49 6.06 -2.53 -6.89
CA TYR A 49 5.86 -2.84 -5.48
C TYR A 49 6.80 -3.92 -4.98
N SER A 50 7.02 -3.93 -3.68
CA SER A 50 7.50 -5.10 -2.96
C SER A 50 6.52 -5.49 -1.88
N LEU A 51 6.40 -6.79 -1.64
CA LEU A 51 5.61 -7.37 -0.57
C LEU A 51 6.52 -8.28 0.24
N THR A 52 6.64 -7.99 1.54
CA THR A 52 7.35 -8.84 2.49
C THR A 52 6.38 -9.24 3.59
N GLN A 53 6.29 -10.54 3.88
CA GLN A 53 5.41 -11.07 4.91
C GLN A 53 6.19 -11.92 5.90
N HIS A 54 6.07 -11.52 7.17
CA HIS A 54 6.59 -12.23 8.32
C HIS A 54 5.46 -12.89 9.10
N GLN A 55 5.67 -14.10 9.54
CA GLN A 55 4.74 -14.82 10.41
C GLN A 55 5.50 -15.50 11.54
N TRP A 56 4.86 -15.54 12.68
CA TRP A 56 5.36 -16.31 13.81
C TRP A 56 5.03 -17.78 13.60
N VAL A 57 6.04 -18.61 13.40
CA VAL A 57 5.89 -20.03 13.13
C VAL A 57 6.79 -20.83 14.09
N GLU A 58 6.19 -21.71 14.89
CA GLU A 58 6.93 -22.54 15.87
C GLU A 58 7.80 -21.71 16.83
N GLY A 59 7.26 -20.59 17.33
CA GLY A 59 7.95 -19.74 18.30
C GLY A 59 9.05 -18.85 17.69
N LYS A 60 9.12 -18.71 16.36
CA LYS A 60 10.11 -17.89 15.65
C LYS A 60 9.44 -17.02 14.60
N ASP A 61 9.92 -15.80 14.45
CA ASP A 61 9.58 -14.95 13.34
C ASP A 61 10.27 -15.48 12.06
N ARG A 62 9.47 -15.72 11.01
CA ARG A 62 9.95 -16.21 9.72
C ARG A 62 9.42 -15.34 8.59
N GLU A 63 10.31 -14.91 7.73
CA GLU A 63 9.93 -14.32 6.44
C GLU A 63 9.41 -15.44 5.53
N LEU A 64 8.13 -15.41 5.23
CA LEU A 64 7.48 -16.43 4.39
C LEU A 64 7.31 -15.98 2.94
N THR A 65 7.25 -14.67 2.72
CA THR A 65 7.03 -14.10 1.39
C THR A 65 7.94 -12.90 1.19
N GLN A 66 8.63 -12.87 0.06
CA GLN A 66 9.39 -11.73 -0.43
C GLN A 66 9.19 -11.60 -1.93
N ILE A 67 8.31 -10.71 -2.36
CA ILE A 67 7.89 -10.55 -3.74
C ILE A 67 8.23 -9.15 -4.23
N LEU A 68 8.68 -9.07 -5.48
CA LEU A 68 8.77 -7.86 -6.28
C LEU A 68 7.75 -7.95 -7.41
N GLY A 69 7.06 -6.87 -7.68
CA GLY A 69 6.08 -6.82 -8.75
C GLY A 69 6.13 -5.53 -9.54
N GLU A 70 5.79 -5.65 -10.82
CA GLU A 70 5.63 -4.55 -11.76
C GLU A 70 4.25 -4.67 -12.40
N LYS A 71 3.53 -3.57 -12.48
CA LYS A 71 2.24 -3.46 -13.15
C LYS A 71 2.32 -2.48 -14.31
N ASP A 72 1.76 -2.87 -15.44
CA ASP A 72 1.66 -2.09 -16.67
C ASP A 72 0.28 -2.32 -17.30
N GLY A 73 -0.69 -1.50 -16.95
CA GLY A 73 -2.09 -1.70 -17.36
C GLY A 73 -2.64 -3.05 -16.90
N GLY A 74 -2.99 -3.90 -17.86
CA GLY A 74 -3.44 -5.28 -17.61
C GLY A 74 -2.30 -6.27 -17.37
N ASN A 75 -1.06 -5.88 -17.71
CA ASN A 75 0.10 -6.77 -17.60
C ASN A 75 0.71 -6.70 -16.20
N THR A 76 1.27 -7.82 -15.75
CA THR A 76 1.90 -7.92 -14.43
C THR A 76 3.11 -8.86 -14.51
N HIS A 77 4.23 -8.47 -13.91
CA HIS A 77 5.38 -9.33 -13.67
C HIS A 77 5.59 -9.45 -12.17
N ILE A 78 5.72 -10.66 -11.68
CA ILE A 78 5.93 -10.98 -10.27
C ILE A 78 7.13 -11.91 -10.16
N SER A 79 8.05 -11.61 -9.24
CA SER A 79 9.22 -12.45 -8.97
C SER A 79 9.56 -12.40 -7.48
N GLY A 80 10.17 -13.48 -6.97
CA GLY A 80 10.62 -13.53 -5.57
C GLY A 80 10.53 -14.91 -4.95
N GLN A 81 10.25 -14.93 -3.65
CA GLN A 81 10.12 -16.16 -2.87
C GLN A 81 8.76 -16.22 -2.17
N LEU A 82 8.14 -17.39 -2.19
CA LEU A 82 6.92 -17.70 -1.48
C LEU A 82 7.10 -19.00 -0.71
N VAL A 83 7.08 -18.93 0.62
CA VAL A 83 7.26 -20.08 1.53
C VAL A 83 8.52 -20.90 1.15
N GLY A 84 9.63 -20.17 0.92
CA GLY A 84 10.93 -20.76 0.54
C GLY A 84 11.02 -21.29 -0.90
N THR A 85 9.99 -21.12 -1.71
CA THR A 85 9.99 -21.51 -3.13
C THR A 85 10.15 -20.27 -4.00
N GLU A 86 11.11 -20.32 -4.93
CA GLU A 86 11.28 -19.27 -5.95
C GLU A 86 10.08 -19.28 -6.90
N VAL A 87 9.51 -18.10 -7.11
CA VAL A 87 8.39 -17.89 -8.04
C VAL A 87 8.73 -16.79 -9.02
N GLU A 88 8.41 -16.98 -10.28
CA GLU A 88 8.46 -15.93 -11.29
C GLU A 88 7.35 -16.14 -12.31
N MET A 89 6.50 -15.13 -12.48
CA MET A 89 5.35 -15.22 -13.37
C MET A 89 5.08 -13.89 -14.08
N ILE A 90 4.56 -14.00 -15.28
CA ILE A 90 4.16 -12.85 -16.10
C ILE A 90 2.75 -13.09 -16.62
N VAL A 91 1.90 -12.09 -16.46
CA VAL A 91 0.63 -11.96 -17.19
C VAL A 91 0.84 -10.86 -18.22
N ALA A 92 0.81 -11.18 -19.50
CA ALA A 92 0.99 -10.17 -20.56
C ALA A 92 0.23 -10.55 -21.81
N GLY A 93 -0.50 -9.58 -22.37
CA GLY A 93 -1.41 -9.84 -23.49
C GLY A 93 -2.48 -10.86 -23.10
N GLU A 94 -2.61 -11.92 -23.92
CA GLU A 94 -3.55 -13.03 -23.65
C GLU A 94 -2.88 -14.25 -22.99
N GLY A 95 -1.62 -14.10 -22.50
CA GLY A 95 -0.83 -15.21 -21.98
C GLY A 95 -0.54 -15.09 -20.49
N PHE A 96 -0.53 -16.24 -19.83
CA PHE A 96 0.07 -16.42 -18.51
C PHE A 96 1.34 -17.25 -18.68
N TYR A 97 2.43 -16.76 -18.11
CA TYR A 97 3.75 -17.39 -18.19
C TYR A 97 4.24 -17.66 -16.77
N LEU A 98 4.60 -18.91 -16.53
CA LEU A 98 5.18 -19.34 -15.27
C LEU A 98 6.58 -19.91 -15.53
N LYS A 99 7.55 -19.46 -14.78
CA LYS A 99 8.90 -20.00 -14.84
C LYS A 99 9.00 -21.25 -13.96
N ASP A 100 9.39 -22.34 -14.55
CA ASP A 100 9.66 -23.57 -13.80
C ASP A 100 10.84 -23.33 -12.83
N PRO A 101 10.67 -23.48 -11.52
CA PRO A 101 11.71 -23.15 -10.54
C PRO A 101 12.94 -24.09 -10.63
N ILE A 102 12.79 -25.28 -11.19
CA ILE A 102 13.84 -26.28 -11.33
C ILE A 102 14.52 -26.17 -12.70
N ALA A 103 13.73 -26.29 -13.77
CA ALA A 103 14.22 -26.27 -15.14
C ALA A 103 14.60 -24.84 -15.62
N LYS A 104 14.22 -23.81 -14.88
CA LYS A 104 14.45 -22.38 -15.20
C LYS A 104 13.93 -21.97 -16.58
N ARG A 105 12.94 -22.70 -17.14
CA ARG A 105 12.31 -22.43 -18.42
C ARG A 105 10.93 -21.84 -18.22
N TRP A 106 10.53 -20.96 -19.13
CA TRP A 106 9.19 -20.42 -19.16
C TRP A 106 8.22 -21.41 -19.79
N VAL A 107 7.05 -21.56 -19.16
CA VAL A 107 5.92 -22.31 -19.67
C VAL A 107 4.77 -21.33 -19.89
N ARG A 108 4.23 -21.32 -21.11
CA ARG A 108 3.08 -20.51 -21.46
C ARG A 108 1.79 -21.28 -21.28
N TYR A 109 0.81 -20.63 -20.66
CA TYR A 109 -0.56 -21.09 -20.56
C TYR A 109 -1.47 -20.12 -21.33
N PRO A 110 -2.52 -20.58 -22.03
CA PRO A 110 -3.42 -19.73 -22.80
C PRO A 110 -4.28 -18.82 -21.92
N SER A 111 -4.48 -19.18 -20.66
CA SER A 111 -5.16 -18.38 -19.63
C SER A 111 -4.54 -18.66 -18.27
N VAL A 112 -4.84 -17.81 -17.30
CA VAL A 112 -4.49 -18.11 -15.90
C VAL A 112 -5.28 -19.34 -15.46
N PRO A 113 -4.63 -20.44 -15.01
CA PRO A 113 -5.34 -21.58 -14.45
C PRO A 113 -6.14 -21.15 -13.21
N ALA A 114 -7.33 -21.71 -13.00
CA ALA A 114 -8.20 -21.35 -11.86
C ALA A 114 -7.49 -21.47 -10.49
N THR A 115 -6.59 -22.43 -10.33
CA THR A 115 -5.75 -22.59 -9.14
C THR A 115 -4.74 -21.46 -8.95
N GLN A 116 -4.39 -20.74 -10.02
CA GLN A 116 -3.44 -19.62 -10.00
C GLN A 116 -4.16 -18.26 -9.92
N GLU A 117 -5.45 -18.18 -10.26
CA GLU A 117 -6.23 -16.93 -10.18
C GLU A 117 -6.29 -16.41 -8.74
N VAL A 118 -6.60 -17.28 -7.79
CA VAL A 118 -6.62 -16.97 -6.35
C VAL A 118 -5.24 -16.49 -5.90
N PHE A 119 -4.20 -17.21 -6.32
CA PHE A 119 -2.82 -16.90 -5.98
C PHE A 119 -2.38 -15.52 -6.53
N LEU A 120 -2.69 -15.21 -7.78
CA LEU A 120 -2.42 -13.90 -8.37
C LEU A 120 -3.19 -12.77 -7.69
N ALA A 121 -4.44 -13.03 -7.29
CA ALA A 121 -5.24 -12.07 -6.55
C ALA A 121 -4.59 -11.75 -5.18
N GLU A 122 -4.03 -12.74 -4.52
CA GLU A 122 -3.33 -12.57 -3.23
C GLU A 122 -2.00 -11.82 -3.37
N LEU A 123 -1.28 -12.05 -4.45
CA LEU A 123 -0.04 -11.33 -4.75
C LEU A 123 -0.28 -9.92 -5.31
N ASN A 124 -1.54 -9.55 -5.55
CA ASN A 124 -1.90 -8.18 -5.92
C ASN A 124 -1.91 -7.30 -4.65
N PRO A 125 -0.95 -6.39 -4.49
CA PRO A 125 -0.82 -5.61 -3.25
C PRO A 125 -2.01 -4.68 -3.00
N VAL A 126 -2.74 -4.31 -4.06
CA VAL A 126 -3.91 -3.42 -3.97
C VAL A 126 -5.10 -4.14 -3.33
N SER A 127 -5.20 -5.47 -3.44
CA SER A 127 -6.26 -6.25 -2.79
C SER A 127 -6.19 -6.16 -1.26
N SER A 128 -4.98 -6.02 -0.70
CA SER A 128 -4.77 -5.85 0.73
C SER A 128 -5.13 -4.44 1.24
N LEU A 129 -5.41 -3.51 0.33
CA LEU A 129 -5.81 -2.13 0.64
C LEU A 129 -7.29 -1.87 0.34
N GLN A 130 -8.10 -2.92 0.24
CA GLN A 130 -9.56 -2.81 0.08
C GLN A 130 -10.24 -2.98 1.44
N PHE A 131 -11.09 -2.03 1.78
CA PHE A 131 -11.75 -1.97 3.08
C PHE A 131 -13.27 -1.87 2.92
N LYS A 132 -14.01 -2.56 3.81
CA LYS A 132 -15.45 -2.36 4.00
C LYS A 132 -15.67 -1.06 4.77
N GLU A 133 -14.85 -0.84 5.82
CA GLU A 133 -14.85 0.34 6.67
C GLU A 133 -13.43 0.63 7.13
N LEU A 134 -13.06 1.89 7.22
CA LEU A 134 -11.73 2.30 7.69
C LEU A 134 -11.60 2.25 9.23
N GLY A 135 -12.72 2.33 9.95
CA GLY A 135 -12.71 2.49 11.40
C GLY A 135 -12.19 3.86 11.84
N GLU A 136 -11.62 3.94 13.03
CA GLU A 136 -11.02 5.17 13.55
C GLU A 136 -9.66 5.41 12.88
N VAL A 137 -9.51 6.58 12.23
CA VAL A 137 -8.31 6.96 11.49
C VAL A 137 -7.54 8.04 12.24
N MET A 138 -6.29 7.77 12.59
CA MET A 138 -5.43 8.63 13.39
C MET A 138 -4.19 9.09 12.61
N LEU A 139 -3.96 10.41 12.53
CA LEU A 139 -2.70 10.95 12.06
C LEU A 139 -1.64 10.84 13.17
N LYS A 140 -0.57 10.10 12.91
CA LYS A 140 0.56 9.91 13.85
C LYS A 140 1.65 10.97 13.69
N GLY A 141 1.70 11.63 12.53
CA GLY A 141 2.67 12.68 12.25
C GLY A 141 3.23 12.63 10.84
N GLU A 142 4.44 13.16 10.70
CA GLU A 142 5.19 13.17 9.44
C GLU A 142 6.53 12.48 9.61
N GLU A 143 6.94 11.77 8.58
CA GLU A 143 8.26 11.12 8.52
C GLU A 143 8.93 11.34 7.16
N LYS A 144 10.19 10.94 7.05
CA LYS A 144 10.90 10.75 5.79
C LYS A 144 11.01 9.26 5.48
N LEU A 145 10.39 8.83 4.40
CA LEU A 145 10.49 7.48 3.87
C LEU A 145 11.25 7.55 2.52
N ASN A 146 12.40 6.89 2.42
CA ASN A 146 13.24 6.91 1.21
C ASN A 146 13.50 8.34 0.67
N GLY A 147 13.77 9.29 1.59
CA GLY A 147 14.03 10.69 1.25
C GLY A 147 12.81 11.57 0.96
N GLN A 148 11.62 11.00 0.88
CA GLN A 148 10.37 11.72 0.64
C GLN A 148 9.62 11.99 1.95
N ARG A 149 9.00 13.18 2.08
CA ARG A 149 8.12 13.49 3.22
C ARG A 149 6.78 12.79 3.05
N VAL A 150 6.36 12.07 4.07
CA VAL A 150 5.11 11.32 4.12
C VAL A 150 4.30 11.66 5.36
N TRP A 151 2.97 11.54 5.26
CA TRP A 151 2.07 11.45 6.40
C TRP A 151 2.05 10.01 6.87
N VAL A 152 2.11 9.79 8.20
CA VAL A 152 1.96 8.47 8.82
C VAL A 152 0.59 8.40 9.47
N ILE A 153 -0.22 7.46 9.03
CA ILE A 153 -1.62 7.33 9.46
C ILE A 153 -1.86 5.90 9.91
N GLN A 154 -2.52 5.73 11.05
CA GLN A 154 -2.89 4.44 11.62
C GLN A 154 -4.40 4.29 11.69
N PHE A 155 -4.89 3.09 11.42
CA PHE A 155 -6.31 2.74 11.54
C PHE A 155 -6.50 1.22 11.67
N GLN A 156 -7.71 0.84 12.11
CA GLN A 156 -8.12 -0.56 12.30
C GLN A 156 -9.36 -0.82 11.42
N PRO A 157 -9.17 -1.25 10.16
CA PRO A 157 -10.27 -1.40 9.24
C PRO A 157 -10.98 -2.75 9.36
N SER A 158 -12.19 -2.81 8.81
CA SER A 158 -12.77 -4.05 8.31
C SER A 158 -12.26 -4.29 6.90
N VAL A 159 -11.42 -5.30 6.69
CA VAL A 159 -10.84 -5.61 5.37
C VAL A 159 -11.90 -6.25 4.45
N GLN A 160 -11.71 -6.10 3.14
CA GLN A 160 -12.59 -6.71 2.13
C GLN A 160 -11.97 -7.94 1.46
N ASN A 161 -10.69 -8.22 1.70
CA ASN A 161 -10.00 -9.37 1.15
C ASN A 161 -10.43 -10.65 1.86
N GLN A 162 -11.06 -11.58 1.11
CA GLN A 162 -11.64 -12.81 1.66
C GLN A 162 -10.61 -13.74 2.30
N ILE A 163 -9.42 -13.88 1.72
CA ILE A 163 -8.36 -14.73 2.27
C ILE A 163 -7.80 -14.12 3.54
N MET A 164 -7.58 -12.81 3.57
CA MET A 164 -7.18 -12.15 4.80
C MET A 164 -8.24 -12.33 5.89
N GLU A 165 -9.52 -12.16 5.56
CA GLU A 165 -10.62 -12.37 6.51
C GLU A 165 -10.74 -13.83 6.98
N GLU A 166 -10.43 -14.81 6.13
CA GLU A 166 -10.53 -16.23 6.49
C GLU A 166 -9.49 -16.63 7.53
N PHE A 167 -8.23 -16.21 7.34
CA PHE A 167 -7.10 -16.69 8.14
C PHE A 167 -6.64 -15.74 9.24
N TRP A 168 -7.00 -14.44 9.15
CA TRP A 168 -6.44 -13.39 9.99
C TRP A 168 -7.53 -12.55 10.67
N THR A 169 -7.17 -11.94 11.80
CA THR A 169 -8.02 -11.03 12.58
C THR A 169 -7.17 -9.93 13.21
N ASP A 170 -7.82 -8.96 13.84
CA ASP A 170 -7.16 -7.88 14.59
C ASP A 170 -6.21 -7.06 13.71
N PHE A 171 -6.75 -6.54 12.61
CA PHE A 171 -5.99 -5.80 11.61
C PHE A 171 -5.65 -4.39 12.09
N HIS A 172 -4.36 -4.08 12.10
CA HIS A 172 -3.80 -2.76 12.35
C HIS A 172 -3.00 -2.30 11.13
N TYR A 173 -3.43 -1.21 10.52
CA TYR A 173 -2.77 -0.63 9.37
C TYR A 173 -1.99 0.61 9.75
N THR A 174 -0.76 0.74 9.25
CA THR A 174 0.00 1.97 9.22
C THR A 174 0.31 2.29 7.77
N VAL A 175 -0.25 3.38 7.25
CA VAL A 175 -0.01 3.81 5.87
C VAL A 175 0.83 5.07 5.83
N TYR A 176 1.73 5.13 4.85
CA TYR A 176 2.66 6.21 4.59
C TYR A 176 2.28 6.88 3.27
N ILE A 177 1.71 8.07 3.34
CA ILE A 177 1.17 8.79 2.19
C ILE A 177 2.08 9.95 1.83
N SER A 178 2.55 10.01 0.59
CA SER A 178 3.40 11.08 0.08
C SER A 178 2.72 12.44 0.19
N LYS A 179 3.42 13.41 0.77
CA LYS A 179 2.94 14.80 0.83
C LYS A 179 2.94 15.48 -0.53
N LYS A 180 3.74 14.98 -1.49
CA LYS A 180 3.89 15.59 -2.80
C LYS A 180 2.75 15.24 -3.75
N ASP A 181 2.39 13.97 -3.84
CA ASP A 181 1.44 13.45 -4.83
C ASP A 181 0.28 12.65 -4.21
N GLN A 182 0.24 12.56 -2.88
CA GLN A 182 -0.80 11.87 -2.10
C GLN A 182 -0.99 10.39 -2.48
N THR A 183 0.05 9.73 -3.00
CA THR A 183 0.04 8.30 -3.25
C THR A 183 0.55 7.54 -2.02
N ILE A 184 0.10 6.30 -1.85
CA ILE A 184 0.60 5.42 -0.80
C ILE A 184 2.01 4.98 -1.18
N ARG A 185 2.98 5.16 -0.28
CA ARG A 185 4.37 4.74 -0.45
C ARG A 185 4.69 3.45 0.28
N ARG A 186 4.05 3.25 1.44
CA ARG A 186 4.13 2.03 2.23
C ARG A 186 2.81 1.77 2.93
N ALA A 187 2.48 0.50 3.08
CA ALA A 187 1.50 0.04 4.04
C ALA A 187 2.13 -1.07 4.88
N THR A 188 2.04 -0.94 6.21
CA THR A 188 2.38 -2.00 7.14
C THR A 188 1.09 -2.52 7.74
N ILE A 189 0.87 -3.81 7.64
CA ILE A 189 -0.33 -4.51 8.08
C ILE A 189 0.10 -5.48 9.18
N GLN A 190 -0.44 -5.31 10.35
CA GLN A 190 -0.26 -6.24 11.46
C GLN A 190 -1.59 -6.94 11.72
N SER A 191 -1.55 -8.23 12.00
CA SER A 191 -2.74 -9.03 12.31
C SER A 191 -2.35 -10.28 13.09
N LYS A 192 -3.35 -11.08 13.47
CA LYS A 192 -3.16 -12.34 14.17
C LYS A 192 -3.84 -13.48 13.45
N ASN A 193 -3.19 -14.64 13.42
CA ASN A 193 -3.80 -15.85 12.92
C ASN A 193 -5.02 -16.24 13.78
N LYS A 194 -6.17 -16.50 13.17
CA LYS A 194 -7.42 -16.80 13.89
C LYS A 194 -7.36 -18.07 14.74
N VAL A 195 -6.56 -19.06 14.33
CA VAL A 195 -6.49 -20.36 15.01
C VAL A 195 -5.43 -20.35 16.10
N LYS A 196 -4.22 -19.88 15.76
CA LYS A 196 -3.07 -19.94 16.67
C LYS A 196 -2.83 -18.65 17.44
N ASN A 197 -3.51 -17.56 17.11
CA ASN A 197 -3.30 -16.22 17.65
C ASN A 197 -1.85 -15.70 17.50
N GLU A 198 -1.12 -16.29 16.55
CA GLU A 198 0.25 -15.90 16.23
C GLU A 198 0.28 -14.64 15.37
N PRO A 199 1.23 -13.71 15.62
CA PRO A 199 1.29 -12.46 14.87
C PRO A 199 1.77 -12.68 13.42
N MET A 200 1.26 -11.82 12.55
CA MET A 200 1.71 -11.64 11.18
C MET A 200 2.00 -10.15 10.94
N THR A 201 3.04 -9.86 10.20
CA THR A 201 3.33 -8.52 9.68
C THR A 201 3.56 -8.61 8.18
N MET A 202 2.81 -7.81 7.43
CA MET A 202 3.00 -7.64 5.99
C MET A 202 3.42 -6.20 5.70
N ILE A 203 4.44 -6.03 4.89
CA ILE A 203 4.94 -4.73 4.45
C ILE A 203 4.79 -4.66 2.93
N LEU A 204 4.08 -3.65 2.48
CA LEU A 204 3.90 -3.30 1.07
C LEU A 204 4.60 -1.98 0.81
N ASP A 205 5.61 -1.96 -0.04
CA ASP A 205 6.24 -0.73 -0.54
C ASP A 205 5.83 -0.49 -1.98
N PHE A 206 5.54 0.77 -2.31
CA PHE A 206 5.13 1.17 -3.65
C PHE A 206 6.04 2.26 -4.20
N SER A 207 6.38 2.15 -5.49
CA SER A 207 7.15 3.13 -6.22
C SER A 207 6.62 3.32 -7.63
N ASP A 208 7.13 4.34 -8.31
CA ASP A 208 6.94 4.57 -9.75
C ASP A 208 5.46 4.66 -10.20
N TRP A 209 4.58 5.18 -9.32
CA TRP A 209 3.18 5.41 -9.64
C TRP A 209 3.02 6.23 -10.93
N GLY A 210 2.30 5.66 -11.92
CA GLY A 210 2.04 6.30 -13.20
C GLY A 210 3.27 6.49 -14.09
N GLN A 211 4.42 5.93 -13.74
CA GLN A 211 5.62 5.97 -14.58
C GLN A 211 5.51 4.95 -15.71
N LYS A 212 6.24 5.20 -16.80
CA LYS A 212 6.31 4.24 -17.90
C LYS A 212 7.03 2.97 -17.45
N ILE A 213 6.28 1.90 -17.32
CA ILE A 213 6.75 0.54 -17.09
C ILE A 213 6.37 -0.27 -18.33
N THR A 214 7.15 -1.28 -18.67
CA THR A 214 6.84 -2.15 -19.80
C THR A 214 7.00 -3.59 -19.36
N VAL A 215 5.87 -4.30 -19.28
CA VAL A 215 5.82 -5.74 -19.00
C VAL A 215 5.49 -6.47 -20.30
N GLN A 216 6.39 -7.33 -20.73
CA GLN A 216 6.28 -8.09 -22.00
C GLN A 216 6.34 -9.60 -21.73
N PRO A 217 5.76 -10.41 -22.66
CA PRO A 217 5.97 -11.85 -22.63
C PRO A 217 7.46 -12.20 -22.61
N PRO A 218 7.86 -13.25 -21.91
CA PRO A 218 9.25 -13.69 -21.90
C PRO A 218 9.63 -14.37 -23.21
N ASN A 219 10.90 -14.44 -23.50
CA ASN A 219 11.40 -15.31 -24.57
C ASN A 219 11.24 -16.77 -24.14
N LEU A 220 10.57 -17.59 -24.95
CA LEU A 220 10.30 -19.01 -24.72
C LEU A 220 11.42 -19.89 -25.27
#